data_484a2cf12d00c40568a8b30392978751
#
_entry.id   484a2cf12d00c40568a8b30392978751
#
_cell.length_a   1.000
_cell.length_b   1.000
_cell.length_c   1.000
_cell.angle_alpha   90.00
_cell.angle_beta   90.00
_cell.angle_gamma   90.00
#
_symmetry.space_group_name_H-M   'P 1'
#
loop_
_entity.id
_entity.type
_entity.pdbx_description
1 polymer ?
#
loop_
_entity_poly.entity_id
_entity_poly.type
_entity_poly.pdbx_seq_one_letter_code
_entity_poly.pdbx_strand_id
1 'polypeptide(L)' 'MLTDREIEVLALIAQGKINKEIADQLCIGLTTVITHRKNIQEKLGIKSVSSLTIYAVMHGYVDINRI' A
#
# COMPACT_ATOMS: atom_id res chain seq x y z
N MET A 1 -12.17 7.13 2.79
CA MET A 1 -11.35 6.56 3.86
C MET A 1 -10.84 5.18 3.47
N LEU A 2 -9.61 4.86 3.78
CA LEU A 2 -9.05 3.55 3.46
C LEU A 2 -9.58 2.47 4.40
N THR A 3 -9.81 1.28 3.85
CA THR A 3 -10.14 0.10 4.66
C THR A 3 -8.88 -0.42 5.35
N ASP A 4 -9.05 -1.27 6.37
CA ASP A 4 -7.91 -1.88 7.06
C ASP A 4 -7.01 -2.65 6.10
N ARG A 5 -7.59 -3.38 5.16
CA ARG A 5 -6.82 -4.14 4.16
C ARG A 5 -6.06 -3.20 3.22
N GLU A 6 -6.67 -2.09 2.84
CA GLU A 6 -5.98 -1.09 2.01
C GLU A 6 -4.81 -0.47 2.77
N ILE A 7 -4.96 -0.21 4.05
CA ILE A 7 -3.87 0.30 4.89
C ILE A 7 -2.72 -0.72 4.95
N GLU A 8 -3.04 -2.01 5.11
CA GLU A 8 -2.02 -3.07 5.08
C GLU A 8 -1.27 -3.10 3.76
N VAL A 9 -1.99 -3.02 2.64
CA VAL A 9 -1.37 -2.99 1.31
C VAL A 9 -0.50 -1.74 1.17
N LEU A 10 -1.00 -0.58 1.58
CA LEU A 10 -0.26 0.68 1.50
C LEU A 10 1.03 0.63 2.32
N ALA A 11 0.98 0.06 3.52
CA ALA A 11 2.16 -0.12 4.36
C ALA A 11 3.23 -0.97 3.67
N LEU A 12 2.82 -2.04 2.99
CA LEU A 12 3.75 -2.91 2.27
C LEU A 12 4.33 -2.22 1.02
N ILE A 13 3.52 -1.42 0.32
CA ILE A 13 4.01 -0.59 -0.78
C ILE A 13 5.12 0.35 -0.27
N ALA A 14 4.89 0.98 0.85
CA ALA A 14 5.85 1.91 1.45
C ALA A 14 7.14 1.22 1.88
N GLN A 15 7.09 -0.07 2.18
CA GLN A 15 8.26 -0.88 2.50
C GLN A 15 9.01 -1.35 1.26
N GLY A 16 8.54 -1.00 0.07
CA GLY A 16 9.19 -1.38 -1.19
C GLY A 16 8.78 -2.74 -1.72
N LYS A 17 7.72 -3.34 -1.18
CA LYS A 17 7.25 -4.65 -1.66
C LYS A 17 6.57 -4.50 -3.01
N ILE A 18 6.84 -5.46 -3.91
CA ILE A 18 6.15 -5.54 -5.20
C ILE A 18 4.83 -6.30 -5.04
N ASN A 19 3.96 -6.20 -6.03
CA ASN A 19 2.61 -6.78 -5.96
C ASN A 19 2.62 -8.28 -5.60
N LYS A 20 3.55 -9.04 -6.18
CA LYS A 20 3.65 -10.48 -5.90
C LYS A 20 3.99 -10.74 -4.43
N GLU A 21 4.92 -9.97 -3.88
CA GLU A 21 5.31 -10.09 -2.47
C GLU A 21 4.15 -9.75 -1.55
N ILE A 22 3.40 -8.70 -1.89
CA ILE A 22 2.22 -8.30 -1.12
C ILE A 22 1.16 -9.40 -1.16
N ALA A 23 0.90 -9.95 -2.35
CA ALA A 23 -0.06 -11.04 -2.52
C ALA A 23 0.32 -12.25 -1.67
N ASP A 24 1.59 -12.64 -1.71
CA ASP A 24 2.09 -13.78 -0.95
C ASP A 24 1.99 -13.52 0.56
N GLN A 25 2.39 -12.33 1.01
CA GLN A 25 2.41 -12.00 2.44
C GLN A 25 1.00 -11.91 3.04
N LEU A 26 0.05 -11.39 2.28
CA LEU A 26 -1.34 -11.25 2.74
C LEU A 26 -2.20 -12.46 2.38
N CYS A 27 -1.65 -13.45 1.69
CA CYS A 27 -2.37 -14.65 1.25
C CYS A 27 -3.59 -14.32 0.39
N ILE A 28 -3.44 -13.39 -0.54
CA ILE A 28 -4.49 -12.97 -1.48
C ILE A 28 -3.97 -13.09 -2.91
N GLY A 29 -4.87 -13.02 -3.88
CA GLY A 29 -4.49 -13.08 -5.28
C GLY A 29 -3.80 -11.82 -5.77
N LEU A 30 -2.97 -11.95 -6.80
CA LEU A 30 -2.28 -10.82 -7.41
C LEU A 30 -3.27 -9.76 -7.93
N THR A 31 -4.34 -10.21 -8.57
CA THR A 31 -5.40 -9.33 -9.08
C THR A 31 -6.04 -8.53 -7.94
N THR A 32 -6.22 -9.16 -6.78
CA THR A 32 -6.78 -8.49 -5.61
C THR A 32 -5.86 -7.37 -5.12
N VAL A 33 -4.54 -7.61 -5.12
CA VAL A 33 -3.56 -6.57 -4.76
C VAL A 33 -3.66 -5.39 -5.74
N ILE A 34 -3.73 -5.68 -7.04
CA ILE A 34 -3.84 -4.64 -8.07
C ILE A 34 -5.10 -3.81 -7.86
N THR A 35 -6.22 -4.45 -7.54
CA THR A 35 -7.48 -3.77 -7.23
C THR A 35 -7.35 -2.89 -6.00
N HIS A 36 -6.73 -3.38 -4.93
CA HIS A 36 -6.50 -2.58 -3.73
C HIS A 36 -5.65 -1.34 -4.04
N ARG A 37 -4.58 -1.50 -4.82
CA ARG A 37 -3.72 -0.39 -5.20
C ARG A 37 -4.49 0.67 -5.99
N LYS A 38 -5.30 0.24 -6.95
CA LYS A 38 -6.14 1.15 -7.74
C LYS A 38 -7.09 1.93 -6.83
N ASN A 39 -7.76 1.24 -5.92
CA ASN A 39 -8.70 1.88 -5.00
C ASN A 39 -8.01 2.87 -4.07
N ILE A 40 -6.82 2.53 -3.57
CA ILE A 40 -6.02 3.43 -2.74
C ILE A 40 -5.69 4.71 -3.51
N GLN A 41 -5.20 4.57 -4.74
CA GLN A 41 -4.83 5.69 -5.58
C GLN A 41 -6.02 6.60 -5.87
N GLU A 42 -7.18 6.01 -6.15
CA GLU A 42 -8.39 6.77 -6.41
C GLU A 42 -8.89 7.49 -5.16
N LYS A 43 -8.91 6.81 -4.03
CA LYS A 43 -9.39 7.39 -2.76
C LYS A 43 -8.51 8.54 -2.29
N LEU A 44 -7.20 8.44 -2.48
CA LEU A 44 -6.25 9.45 -2.03
C LEU A 44 -5.95 10.52 -3.08
N GLY A 45 -6.30 10.26 -4.34
CA GLY A 45 -5.93 11.14 -5.45
C GLY A 45 -4.42 11.18 -5.70
N ILE A 46 -3.71 10.12 -5.35
CA ILE A 46 -2.25 10.02 -5.45
C ILE A 46 -1.90 8.90 -6.43
N LYS A 47 -1.04 9.19 -7.41
CA LYS A 47 -0.69 8.21 -8.45
C LYS A 47 0.72 7.65 -8.32
N SER A 48 1.66 8.39 -7.75
CA SER A 48 3.03 7.93 -7.66
C SER A 48 3.29 7.09 -6.40
N VAL A 49 4.14 6.07 -6.52
CA VAL A 49 4.53 5.23 -5.37
C VAL A 49 5.26 6.07 -4.32
N SER A 50 6.10 7.01 -4.76
CA SER A 50 6.81 7.90 -3.84
C SER A 50 5.84 8.70 -2.97
N SER A 51 4.80 9.26 -3.56
CA SER A 51 3.80 10.03 -2.82
C SER A 51 2.96 9.13 -1.90
N LEU A 52 2.65 7.91 -2.32
CA LEU A 52 1.97 6.93 -1.48
C LEU A 52 2.83 6.58 -0.25
N THR A 53 4.13 6.42 -0.45
CA THR A 53 5.08 6.13 0.63
C THR A 53 5.10 7.27 1.65
N ILE A 54 5.18 8.51 1.17
CA ILE A 54 5.15 9.69 2.05
C ILE A 54 3.84 9.72 2.85
N TYR A 55 2.72 9.48 2.18
CA TYR A 55 1.41 9.44 2.85
C TYR A 55 1.41 8.39 3.97
N ALA A 56 1.90 7.18 3.69
CA ALA A 56 1.95 6.10 4.67
C ALA A 56 2.80 6.46 5.89
N VAL A 57 3.95 7.10 5.67
CA VAL A 57 4.82 7.55 6.76
C VAL A 57 4.13 8.62 7.60
N MET A 58 3.52 9.61 6.95
CA MET A 58 2.86 10.73 7.65
C MET A 58 1.67 10.28 8.48
N HIS A 59 0.99 9.21 8.06
CA HIS A 59 -0.16 8.67 8.78
C HIS A 59 0.20 7.55 9.76
N GLY A 60 1.50 7.26 9.91
CA GLY A 60 1.96 6.26 10.87
C GLY A 60 1.69 4.82 10.45
N TYR A 61 1.43 4.56 9.16
CA TYR A 61 1.16 3.21 8.66
C TYR A 61 2.42 2.39 8.51
N VAL A 62 3.57 3.04 8.44
CA VAL A 62 4.87 2.38 8.35
C VAL A 62 5.89 3.22 9.12
N ASP A 63 6.85 2.54 9.77
CA ASP A 63 7.93 3.21 10.47
C ASP A 63 9.00 3.59 9.45
N ILE A 64 9.39 4.87 9.42
CA ILE A 64 10.41 5.39 8.50
C ILE A 64 11.74 4.64 8.66
N ASN A 65 12.03 4.12 9.85
CA ASN A 65 13.26 3.37 10.10
C ASN A 65 13.25 1.97 9.49
N ARG A 66 12.13 1.55 8.91
CA ARG A 66 11.96 0.23 8.28
C ARG A 66 11.85 0.30 6.77
N ILE A 67 12.01 1.46 6.20
CA ILE A 67 11.93 1.66 4.75
C ILE A 67 13.30 1.45 4.11
#